data_9a93d09c8c77deaed0ae4bc887d00b29
#
_entry.id   9a93d09c8c77deaed0ae4bc887d00b29
#
_cell.length_a   1.000
_cell.length_b   1.000
_cell.length_c   1.000
_cell.angle_alpha   90.00
_cell.angle_beta   90.00
_cell.angle_gamma   90.00
#
_symmetry.space_group_name_H-M   'P 1'
#
loop_
_entity.id
_entity.type
_entity.pdbx_description
1 polymer ?
#
loop_
_entity_poly.entity_id
_entity_poly.type
_entity_poly.pdbx_seq_one_letter_code
_entity_poly.pdbx_strand_id
1 'polypeptide(L)'
;MSSRWAAASAESSAPAVSSASEAAASSVPSSAAESHAVSEAASVPSSTAASSAPTAEELCDRQVAEYIRQIEQLQARSEKQLYSIMLSAYSEYMSHPVEERNLVTKVSVVLSKSGELTAAQNQCDAEFAQIMAAMRKTLRENGRDERIADEAEKT
;
A
#
# COMPACT_ATOMS: atom_id res chain seq x y z
N MET A 1 -24.10 4.38 29.27
CA MET A 1 -24.71 3.09 28.80
C MET A 1 -23.65 2.36 28.01
N SER A 2 -23.06 1.34 28.66
CA SER A 2 -21.89 0.64 28.15
C SER A 2 -22.34 -0.54 27.30
N SER A 3 -22.06 -0.55 26.02
CA SER A 3 -22.25 -1.72 25.17
C SER A 3 -20.91 -2.43 24.97
N ARG A 4 -20.75 -3.51 25.73
CA ARG A 4 -19.72 -4.52 25.54
C ARG A 4 -20.01 -5.26 24.24
N TRP A 5 -19.07 -5.26 23.32
CA TRP A 5 -19.05 -6.24 22.24
C TRP A 5 -18.08 -7.36 22.60
N ALA A 6 -18.66 -8.55 22.77
CA ALA A 6 -17.95 -9.77 23.09
C ALA A 6 -17.26 -10.34 21.85
N ALA A 7 -16.00 -10.70 22.04
CA ALA A 7 -15.20 -11.46 21.09
C ALA A 7 -15.81 -12.86 20.88
N ALA A 8 -15.96 -13.25 19.61
CA ALA A 8 -16.11 -14.64 19.22
C ALA A 8 -14.84 -15.07 18.47
N SER A 9 -13.99 -15.80 19.17
CA SER A 9 -12.90 -16.58 18.60
C SER A 9 -13.48 -17.71 17.78
N ALA A 10 -13.10 -17.80 16.51
CA ALA A 10 -13.22 -19.03 15.74
C ALA A 10 -11.86 -19.35 15.14
N GLU A 11 -11.22 -20.35 15.75
CA GLU A 11 -10.10 -21.07 15.15
C GLU A 11 -10.60 -21.76 13.87
N SER A 12 -9.88 -21.60 12.79
CA SER A 12 -9.97 -22.52 11.68
C SER A 12 -8.63 -22.67 10.99
N SER A 13 -8.16 -23.87 11.11
CA SER A 13 -6.99 -24.57 10.58
C SER A 13 -6.62 -24.23 9.15
N ALA A 14 -5.31 -24.15 8.93
CA ALA A 14 -4.65 -24.20 7.65
C ALA A 14 -4.79 -25.57 6.98
N PRO A 15 -4.59 -25.63 5.66
CA PRO A 15 -3.60 -26.58 5.19
C PRO A 15 -2.52 -25.95 4.31
N ALA A 16 -1.29 -26.41 4.56
CA ALA A 16 -0.12 -26.24 3.74
C ALA A 16 -0.31 -26.95 2.39
N VAL A 17 0.11 -26.30 1.33
CA VAL A 17 0.53 -26.97 0.10
C VAL A 17 1.85 -26.41 -0.39
N SER A 18 2.83 -27.26 -0.24
CA SER A 18 4.14 -27.24 -0.87
C SER A 18 3.98 -27.43 -2.37
N SER A 19 4.69 -26.68 -3.17
CA SER A 19 5.25 -27.19 -4.44
C SER A 19 6.40 -26.34 -4.93
N ALA A 20 7.51 -27.03 -4.99
CA ALA A 20 8.79 -26.64 -5.53
C ALA A 20 8.79 -26.69 -7.07
N SER A 21 9.89 -26.25 -7.62
CA SER A 21 10.46 -26.42 -8.96
C SER A 21 10.50 -25.14 -9.79
N GLU A 22 11.49 -24.81 -10.49
CA GLU A 22 12.83 -25.31 -10.83
C GLU A 22 13.55 -24.24 -11.64
N ALA A 23 14.83 -24.27 -11.57
CA ALA A 23 15.83 -23.45 -12.23
C ALA A 23 15.77 -23.43 -13.75
N ALA A 24 16.20 -22.34 -14.36
CA ALA A 24 17.00 -22.40 -15.60
C ALA A 24 17.89 -21.16 -15.75
N ALA A 25 19.14 -21.43 -15.88
CA ALA A 25 20.29 -20.59 -16.12
C ALA A 25 20.45 -20.25 -17.62
N SER A 26 21.43 -19.42 -17.87
CA SER A 26 22.11 -19.08 -19.16
C SER A 26 21.73 -17.74 -19.73
N SER A 27 22.62 -16.90 -20.18
CA SER A 27 24.08 -16.91 -20.41
C SER A 27 24.48 -15.49 -20.84
N VAL A 28 25.67 -15.07 -20.44
CA VAL A 28 26.40 -13.93 -21.03
C VAL A 28 26.91 -14.31 -22.43
N PRO A 29 27.14 -13.32 -23.32
CA PRO A 29 28.53 -13.09 -23.65
C PRO A 29 28.98 -11.64 -23.74
N SER A 30 30.22 -11.53 -23.37
CA SER A 30 31.19 -10.45 -23.53
C SER A 30 31.54 -10.19 -25.02
N SER A 31 31.85 -8.93 -25.36
CA SER A 31 32.87 -8.49 -26.36
C SER A 31 32.98 -6.99 -26.25
N ALA A 32 34.04 -6.47 -25.79
CA ALA A 32 35.35 -6.17 -26.30
C ALA A 32 35.39 -4.94 -27.27
N ALA A 33 36.01 -3.89 -26.73
CA ALA A 33 37.01 -3.00 -27.26
C ALA A 33 36.75 -2.26 -28.59
N GLU A 34 36.89 -0.93 -28.56
CA GLU A 34 38.03 -0.27 -29.21
C GLU A 34 38.13 1.20 -28.82
N SER A 35 39.36 1.59 -28.67
CA SER A 35 39.88 2.90 -28.34
C SER A 35 39.75 3.88 -29.51
N HIS A 36 39.43 5.14 -29.24
CA HIS A 36 40.04 6.26 -29.98
C HIS A 36 40.19 7.48 -29.04
N ALA A 37 41.42 7.79 -28.80
CA ALA A 37 41.87 9.05 -28.21
C ALA A 37 41.80 10.18 -29.24
N VAL A 38 41.20 11.30 -28.90
CA VAL A 38 41.61 12.62 -29.43
C VAL A 38 41.47 13.63 -28.29
N SER A 39 42.60 14.22 -28.00
CA SER A 39 42.84 15.32 -27.08
C SER A 39 42.36 16.61 -27.73
N GLU A 40 41.53 17.39 -27.03
CA GLU A 40 41.59 18.86 -27.20
C GLU A 40 41.06 19.54 -25.92
N ALA A 41 41.88 20.42 -25.43
CA ALA A 41 41.70 21.21 -24.24
C ALA A 41 40.69 22.33 -24.48
N ALA A 42 39.66 22.41 -23.68
CA ALA A 42 38.91 23.64 -23.46
C ALA A 42 38.56 23.74 -21.97
N SER A 43 39.17 24.71 -21.31
CA SER A 43 38.92 25.14 -19.96
C SER A 43 37.48 25.60 -19.81
N VAL A 44 36.67 24.85 -19.09
CA VAL A 44 35.37 25.29 -18.59
C VAL A 44 35.44 25.34 -17.06
N PRO A 45 34.92 26.42 -16.42
CA PRO A 45 35.01 26.54 -14.97
C PRO A 45 34.27 25.42 -14.30
N SER A 46 34.98 24.67 -13.50
CA SER A 46 34.41 23.67 -12.58
C SER A 46 33.42 24.33 -11.62
N SER A 47 32.17 24.36 -12.01
CA SER A 47 31.11 24.38 -11.02
C SER A 47 31.11 23.00 -10.32
N THR A 48 31.90 22.92 -9.28
CA THR A 48 31.82 21.80 -8.32
C THR A 48 30.46 21.88 -7.65
N ALA A 49 29.44 21.36 -8.30
CA ALA A 49 28.26 20.89 -7.57
C ALA A 49 28.76 19.69 -6.75
N ALA A 50 29.19 20.00 -5.53
CA ALA A 50 29.45 18.98 -4.54
C ALA A 50 28.13 18.20 -4.37
N SER A 51 28.04 17.05 -5.01
CA SER A 51 27.03 16.05 -4.76
C SER A 51 27.31 15.49 -3.36
N SER A 52 26.91 16.25 -2.35
CA SER A 52 26.93 15.79 -0.97
C SER A 52 26.02 14.59 -0.91
N ALA A 53 26.57 13.44 -0.51
CA ALA A 53 25.75 12.27 -0.21
C ALA A 53 24.66 12.69 0.79
N PRO A 54 23.41 12.23 0.62
CA PRO A 54 22.32 12.62 1.50
C PRO A 54 22.67 12.25 2.94
N THR A 55 22.38 13.15 3.86
CA THR A 55 22.58 12.90 5.30
C THR A 55 21.62 11.81 5.78
N ALA A 56 21.94 11.17 6.92
CA ALA A 56 21.04 10.18 7.53
C ALA A 56 19.65 10.78 7.84
N GLU A 57 19.62 12.07 8.18
CA GLU A 57 18.38 12.79 8.45
C GLU A 57 17.56 12.96 7.18
N GLU A 58 18.16 13.40 6.07
CA GLU A 58 17.49 13.52 4.78
C GLU A 58 16.97 12.18 4.25
N LEU A 59 17.69 11.08 4.52
CA LEU A 59 17.25 9.73 4.16
C LEU A 59 16.03 9.33 4.98
N CYS A 60 16.01 9.61 6.29
CA CYS A 60 14.87 9.36 7.15
C CYS A 60 13.64 10.16 6.68
N ASP A 61 13.81 11.45 6.40
CA ASP A 61 12.71 12.31 5.94
C ASP A 61 12.11 11.82 4.60
N ARG A 62 12.95 11.33 3.69
CA ARG A 62 12.49 10.69 2.44
C ARG A 62 11.70 9.40 2.70
N GLN A 63 12.13 8.58 3.65
CA GLN A 63 11.42 7.37 4.02
C GLN A 63 10.07 7.69 4.67
N VAL A 64 10.00 8.68 5.53
CA VAL A 64 8.75 9.17 6.13
C VAL A 64 7.79 9.67 5.06
N ALA A 65 8.27 10.49 4.12
CA ALA A 65 7.47 10.97 3.00
C ALA A 65 6.93 9.81 2.13
N GLU A 66 7.71 8.75 1.96
CA GLU A 66 7.29 7.56 1.25
C GLU A 66 6.16 6.82 1.99
N TYR A 67 6.22 6.69 3.32
CA TYR A 67 5.14 6.10 4.10
C TYR A 67 3.85 6.92 4.02
N ILE A 68 3.94 8.25 4.10
CA ILE A 68 2.78 9.13 3.91
C ILE A 68 2.15 8.90 2.54
N ARG A 69 2.96 8.82 1.48
CA ARG A 69 2.48 8.51 0.13
C ARG A 69 1.80 7.15 0.03
N GLN A 70 2.31 6.14 0.75
CA GLN A 70 1.67 4.82 0.81
C GLN A 70 0.31 4.87 1.49
N ILE A 71 0.15 5.68 2.55
CA ILE A 71 -1.14 5.92 3.22
C ILE A 71 -2.13 6.57 2.25
N GLU A 72 -1.73 7.62 1.54
CA GLU A 72 -2.57 8.28 0.53
C GLU A 72 -2.99 7.33 -0.59
N GLN A 73 -2.09 6.48 -1.07
CA GLN A 73 -2.39 5.45 -2.07
C GLN A 73 -3.34 4.38 -1.53
N LEU A 74 -3.19 3.99 -0.26
CA LEU A 74 -4.09 3.06 0.41
C LEU A 74 -5.49 3.65 0.50
N GLN A 75 -5.61 4.92 0.91
CA GLN A 75 -6.88 5.64 0.97
C GLN A 75 -7.57 5.67 -0.40
N ALA A 76 -6.86 6.14 -1.44
CA ALA A 76 -7.42 6.22 -2.79
C ALA A 76 -7.87 4.86 -3.34
N ARG A 77 -7.15 3.78 -3.02
CA ARG A 77 -7.50 2.42 -3.39
C ARG A 77 -8.73 1.93 -2.64
N SER A 78 -8.80 2.20 -1.35
CA SER A 78 -9.94 1.82 -0.50
C SER A 78 -11.22 2.55 -0.91
N GLU A 79 -11.14 3.84 -1.18
CA GLU A 79 -12.27 4.64 -1.72
C GLU A 79 -12.79 4.05 -3.04
N LYS A 80 -11.89 3.70 -3.96
CA LYS A 80 -12.24 3.07 -5.24
C LYS A 80 -12.89 1.70 -5.04
N GLN A 81 -12.42 0.92 -4.10
CA GLN A 81 -13.00 -0.38 -3.76
C GLN A 81 -14.40 -0.22 -3.18
N LEU A 82 -14.60 0.70 -2.23
CA LEU A 82 -15.91 1.01 -1.65
C LEU A 82 -16.89 1.48 -2.72
N TYR A 83 -16.44 2.36 -3.62
CA TYR A 83 -17.27 2.82 -4.74
C TYR A 83 -17.67 1.68 -5.68
N SER A 84 -16.76 0.74 -5.95
CA SER A 84 -17.06 -0.46 -6.75
C SER A 84 -18.11 -1.35 -6.09
N ILE A 85 -18.02 -1.57 -4.77
CA ILE A 85 -19.01 -2.34 -4.02
C ILE A 85 -20.37 -1.64 -4.05
N MET A 86 -20.41 -0.33 -3.89
CA MET A 86 -21.64 0.47 -3.98
C MET A 86 -22.29 0.37 -5.36
N LEU A 87 -21.52 0.49 -6.44
CA LEU A 87 -22.01 0.33 -7.81
C LEU A 87 -22.53 -1.09 -8.07
N SER A 88 -21.83 -2.11 -7.54
CA SER A 88 -22.27 -3.50 -7.62
C SER A 88 -23.61 -3.70 -6.92
N ALA A 89 -23.78 -3.15 -5.71
CA ALA A 89 -25.05 -3.19 -4.99
C ALA A 89 -26.17 -2.47 -5.75
N TYR A 90 -25.86 -1.31 -6.32
CA TYR A 90 -26.83 -0.57 -7.12
C TYR A 90 -27.25 -1.34 -8.39
N SER A 91 -26.30 -1.92 -9.10
CA SER A 91 -26.55 -2.74 -10.29
C SER A 91 -27.40 -3.96 -9.95
N GLU A 92 -27.09 -4.65 -8.82
CA GLU A 92 -27.86 -5.78 -8.33
C GLU A 92 -29.31 -5.37 -8.03
N TYR A 93 -29.52 -4.26 -7.31
CA TYR A 93 -30.85 -3.73 -7.04
C TYR A 93 -31.62 -3.39 -8.33
N MET A 94 -30.95 -2.78 -9.31
CA MET A 94 -31.57 -2.40 -10.58
C MET A 94 -31.86 -3.60 -11.50
N SER A 95 -31.26 -4.77 -11.25
CA SER A 95 -31.54 -6.00 -12.00
C SER A 95 -32.87 -6.66 -11.60
N HIS A 96 -33.42 -6.31 -10.44
CA HIS A 96 -34.74 -6.79 -10.04
C HIS A 96 -35.84 -6.16 -10.87
N PRO A 97 -36.96 -6.86 -11.11
CA PRO A 97 -38.16 -6.28 -11.71
C PRO A 97 -38.65 -5.03 -10.95
N VAL A 98 -39.24 -4.07 -11.64
CA VAL A 98 -39.67 -2.80 -11.03
C VAL A 98 -40.62 -3.01 -9.85
N GLU A 99 -41.48 -4.03 -9.93
CA GLU A 99 -42.46 -4.39 -8.91
C GLU A 99 -41.81 -4.91 -7.63
N GLU A 100 -40.60 -5.46 -7.76
CA GLU A 100 -39.80 -6.00 -6.63
C GLU A 100 -38.82 -4.99 -6.05
N ARG A 101 -38.64 -3.82 -6.70
CA ARG A 101 -37.74 -2.76 -6.21
C ARG A 101 -38.33 -2.00 -5.03
N ASN A 102 -38.47 -2.70 -3.92
CA ASN A 102 -38.97 -2.15 -2.68
C ASN A 102 -37.88 -2.05 -1.60
N LEU A 103 -38.26 -1.59 -0.42
CA LEU A 103 -37.32 -1.41 0.69
C LEU A 103 -36.69 -2.75 1.15
N VAL A 104 -37.44 -3.84 1.10
CA VAL A 104 -36.95 -5.17 1.53
C VAL A 104 -35.85 -5.65 0.60
N THR A 105 -36.07 -5.56 -0.70
CA THR A 105 -35.04 -5.88 -1.72
C THR A 105 -33.81 -5.01 -1.56
N LYS A 106 -33.98 -3.70 -1.32
CA LYS A 106 -32.86 -2.79 -1.09
C LYS A 106 -32.04 -3.20 0.13
N VAL A 107 -32.68 -3.54 1.24
CA VAL A 107 -32.01 -4.00 2.45
C VAL A 107 -31.32 -5.34 2.22
N SER A 108 -31.94 -6.28 1.52
CA SER A 108 -31.35 -7.58 1.18
C SER A 108 -30.06 -7.41 0.37
N VAL A 109 -30.07 -6.56 -0.67
CA VAL A 109 -28.89 -6.27 -1.49
C VAL A 109 -27.78 -5.62 -0.67
N VAL A 110 -28.10 -4.69 0.24
CA VAL A 110 -27.09 -4.08 1.12
C VAL A 110 -26.49 -5.13 2.05
N LEU A 111 -27.31 -6.01 2.61
CA LEU A 111 -26.84 -7.09 3.48
C LEU A 111 -25.98 -8.11 2.73
N SER A 112 -26.28 -8.40 1.45
CA SER A 112 -25.44 -9.30 0.62
C SER A 112 -24.01 -8.76 0.43
N LYS A 113 -23.83 -7.43 0.45
CA LYS A 113 -22.53 -6.77 0.33
C LYS A 113 -21.78 -6.56 1.65
N SER A 114 -22.41 -6.88 2.78
CA SER A 114 -21.79 -6.64 4.10
C SER A 114 -20.47 -7.42 4.29
N GLY A 115 -20.39 -8.64 3.74
CA GLY A 115 -19.16 -9.44 3.78
C GLY A 115 -18.03 -8.81 2.98
N GLU A 116 -18.32 -8.31 1.78
CA GLU A 116 -17.34 -7.61 0.93
C GLU A 116 -16.85 -6.31 1.59
N LEU A 117 -17.76 -5.54 2.20
CA LEU A 117 -17.41 -4.32 2.95
C LEU A 117 -16.51 -4.63 4.14
N THR A 118 -16.86 -5.65 4.94
CA THR A 118 -16.04 -6.07 6.09
C THR A 118 -14.66 -6.54 5.64
N ALA A 119 -14.58 -7.31 4.57
CA ALA A 119 -13.30 -7.77 4.03
C ALA A 119 -12.44 -6.60 3.53
N ALA A 120 -13.04 -5.63 2.82
CA ALA A 120 -12.35 -4.43 2.37
C ALA A 120 -11.81 -3.59 3.54
N GLN A 121 -12.61 -3.41 4.59
CA GLN A 121 -12.19 -2.70 5.80
C GLN A 121 -11.04 -3.42 6.49
N ASN A 122 -11.16 -4.72 6.76
CA ASN A 122 -10.12 -5.49 7.44
C ASN A 122 -8.80 -5.47 6.66
N GLN A 123 -8.86 -5.52 5.33
CA GLN A 123 -7.67 -5.41 4.49
C GLN A 123 -7.04 -4.03 4.61
N CYS A 124 -7.82 -2.97 4.53
CA CYS A 124 -7.35 -1.58 4.68
C CYS A 124 -6.69 -1.38 6.05
N ASP A 125 -7.35 -1.81 7.13
CA ASP A 125 -6.84 -1.68 8.50
C ASP A 125 -5.52 -2.45 8.68
N ALA A 126 -5.40 -3.66 8.13
CA ALA A 126 -4.19 -4.46 8.20
C ALA A 126 -3.01 -3.81 7.44
N GLU A 127 -3.25 -3.31 6.22
CA GLU A 127 -2.23 -2.63 5.42
C GLU A 127 -1.80 -1.32 6.09
N PHE A 128 -2.75 -0.53 6.61
CA PHE A 128 -2.46 0.69 7.36
C PHE A 128 -1.60 0.42 8.59
N ALA A 129 -1.96 -0.58 9.39
CA ALA A 129 -1.19 -0.96 10.57
C ALA A 129 0.25 -1.37 10.22
N GLN A 130 0.46 -2.06 9.08
CA GLN A 130 1.81 -2.41 8.61
C GLN A 130 2.63 -1.18 8.23
N ILE A 131 2.04 -0.23 7.49
CA ILE A 131 2.71 1.02 7.09
C ILE A 131 3.09 1.81 8.35
N MET A 132 2.17 1.96 9.30
CA MET A 132 2.40 2.69 10.55
C MET A 132 3.48 2.03 11.41
N ALA A 133 3.49 0.71 11.50
CA ALA A 133 4.53 -0.03 12.22
C ALA A 133 5.91 0.16 11.59
N ALA A 134 6.00 0.12 10.26
CA ALA A 134 7.24 0.36 9.51
C ALA A 134 7.74 1.80 9.70
N MET A 135 6.83 2.78 9.63
CA MET A 135 7.16 4.20 9.84
C MET A 135 7.70 4.45 11.26
N ARG A 136 7.01 3.94 12.30
CA ARG A 136 7.47 4.06 13.70
C ARG A 136 8.83 3.39 13.92
N LYS A 137 9.03 2.22 13.30
CA LYS A 137 10.33 1.54 13.33
C LYS A 137 11.44 2.40 12.72
N THR A 138 11.21 2.96 11.54
CA THR A 138 12.17 3.84 10.85
C THR A 138 12.50 5.07 11.68
N LEU A 139 11.49 5.75 12.25
CA LEU A 139 11.71 6.91 13.12
C LEU A 139 12.56 6.55 14.33
N ARG A 140 12.28 5.44 15.01
CA ARG A 140 13.01 4.98 16.19
C ARG A 140 14.45 4.62 15.86
N GLU A 141 14.70 3.92 14.76
CA GLU A 141 16.04 3.53 14.32
C GLU A 141 16.93 4.75 13.98
N ASN A 142 16.31 5.85 13.57
CA ASN A 142 16.97 7.12 13.27
C ASN A 142 16.93 8.12 14.44
N GLY A 143 16.47 7.71 15.63
CA GLY A 143 16.39 8.57 16.81
C GLY A 143 15.44 9.74 16.71
N ARG A 144 14.43 9.65 15.80
CA ARG A 144 13.41 10.68 15.55
C ARG A 144 12.18 10.46 16.45
N ASP A 145 11.42 11.53 16.66
CA ASP A 145 10.20 11.49 17.47
C ASP A 145 9.08 10.70 16.77
N GLU A 146 8.53 9.70 17.45
CA GLU A 146 7.41 8.89 16.94
C GLU A 146 6.10 9.69 16.82
N ARG A 147 6.01 10.90 17.38
CA ARG A 147 4.85 11.80 17.20
C ARG A 147 4.56 12.11 15.74
N ILE A 148 5.58 12.08 14.88
CA ILE A 148 5.41 12.23 13.42
C ILE A 148 4.47 11.16 12.87
N ALA A 149 4.58 9.92 13.35
CA ALA A 149 3.68 8.84 12.98
C ALA A 149 2.27 9.04 13.57
N ASP A 150 2.19 9.51 14.82
CA ASP A 150 0.90 9.77 15.47
C ASP A 150 0.12 10.92 14.82
N GLU A 151 0.81 11.88 14.21
CA GLU A 151 0.20 12.94 13.40
C GLU A 151 -0.32 12.39 12.07
N ALA A 152 0.46 11.53 11.40
CA ALA A 152 0.04 10.87 10.16
C ALA A 152 -1.18 9.95 10.36
N GLU A 153 -1.34 9.36 11.55
CA GLU A 153 -2.49 8.52 11.88
C GLU A 153 -3.81 9.31 12.03
N LYS A 154 -3.73 10.63 12.27
CA LYS A 154 -4.90 11.49 12.50
C LYS A 154 -5.45 12.14 11.23
N THR A 155 -4.72 12.04 10.11
CA THR A 155 -5.07 12.65 8.83
C THR A 155 -5.92 11.72 8.00
#